data_08c419865d5a7b5b2ad04934bddf2fc8
#
_entry.id   08c419865d5a7b5b2ad04934bddf2fc8
#
_cell.length_a   1.000
_cell.length_b   1.000
_cell.length_c   1.000
_cell.angle_alpha   90.00
_cell.angle_beta   90.00
_cell.angle_gamma   90.00
#
_symmetry.space_group_name_H-M   'P 1'
#
loop_
_entity.id
_entity.type
_entity.pdbx_description
1 polymer ?
#
loop_
_entity_poly.entity_id
_entity_poly.type
_entity_poly.pdbx_seq_one_letter_code
_entity_poly.pdbx_strand_id
1 'polypeptide(L)'
;MKIRKAVITAAGDHHARLPLQTLVDRRGEIRTALRLMLDEVADSGITDVAVIVRPGQQEPYLTAAGPHASRLVFFEQSKPRGYGDAILRAREFVGNESFLHLVSDHLYLSRTDRLCAQQLVEAATEHECSVSAIQPTRENEVA
;
A
#
# COMPACT_ATOMS: atom_id res chain seq x y z
N MET A 1 8.30 16.44 -10.01
CA MET A 1 8.52 15.34 -9.03
C MET A 1 8.14 14.02 -9.69
N LYS A 2 8.91 12.92 -9.53
CA LYS A 2 8.58 11.61 -10.09
C LYS A 2 8.49 10.59 -8.95
N ILE A 3 7.33 9.96 -8.76
CA ILE A 3 7.10 8.97 -7.71
C ILE A 3 7.21 7.58 -8.33
N ARG A 4 8.21 6.80 -7.93
CA ARG A 4 8.47 5.44 -8.43
C ARG A 4 8.44 4.37 -7.34
N LYS A 5 8.42 4.80 -6.08
CA LYS A 5 8.48 3.93 -4.92
C LYS A 5 7.15 3.97 -4.17
N ALA A 6 6.77 2.83 -3.62
CA ALA A 6 5.68 2.75 -2.65
C ALA A 6 6.14 2.07 -1.37
N VAL A 7 5.50 2.41 -0.27
CA VAL A 7 5.68 1.78 1.05
C VAL A 7 4.31 1.31 1.53
N ILE A 8 4.18 0.02 1.78
CA ILE A 8 2.97 -0.59 2.34
C ILE A 8 3.24 -0.97 3.79
N THR A 9 2.51 -0.37 4.73
CA THR A 9 2.64 -0.71 6.16
C THR A 9 1.66 -1.83 6.53
N ALA A 10 2.19 -2.99 6.95
CA ALA A 10 1.44 -4.22 7.19
C ALA A 10 1.84 -4.94 8.50
N ALA A 11 2.52 -4.26 9.42
CA ALA A 11 2.99 -4.84 10.67
C ALA A 11 2.02 -4.69 11.86
N GLY A 12 0.82 -4.16 11.64
CA GLY A 12 -0.19 -3.92 12.68
C GLY A 12 -0.72 -5.20 13.33
N ASP A 13 -1.10 -5.12 14.62
CA ASP A 13 -1.50 -6.30 15.42
C ASP A 13 -2.82 -6.93 14.97
N HIS A 14 -3.80 -6.13 14.62
CA HIS A 14 -5.15 -6.60 14.36
C HIS A 14 -5.48 -6.83 12.88
N HIS A 15 -4.69 -6.28 11.96
CA HIS A 15 -5.01 -6.24 10.54
C HIS A 15 -3.99 -6.94 9.64
N ALA A 16 -2.97 -7.59 10.19
CA ALA A 16 -1.90 -8.26 9.44
C ALA A 16 -2.40 -9.36 8.48
N ARG A 17 -3.62 -9.86 8.65
CA ARG A 17 -4.22 -10.89 7.80
C ARG A 17 -5.07 -10.34 6.66
N LEU A 18 -5.51 -9.09 6.72
CA LEU A 18 -6.37 -8.49 5.70
C LEU A 18 -5.75 -8.52 4.29
N PRO A 19 -4.47 -8.17 4.11
CA PRO A 19 -3.82 -8.24 2.80
C PRO A 19 -3.75 -9.64 2.20
N LEU A 20 -3.79 -10.67 3.05
CA LEU A 20 -3.70 -12.07 2.64
C LEU A 20 -5.07 -12.68 2.32
N GLN A 21 -6.17 -11.99 2.61
CA GLN A 21 -7.50 -12.46 2.30
C GLN A 21 -7.78 -12.44 0.81
N THR A 22 -8.52 -13.44 0.35
CA THR A 22 -8.97 -13.52 -1.05
C THR A 22 -10.31 -12.83 -1.22
N LEU A 23 -10.43 -12.11 -2.33
CA LEU A 23 -11.59 -11.37 -2.76
C LEU A 23 -11.92 -11.71 -4.20
N VAL A 24 -13.15 -11.48 -4.61
CA VAL A 24 -13.56 -11.57 -6.02
C VAL A 24 -13.49 -10.16 -6.61
N ASP A 25 -12.67 -9.97 -7.63
CA ASP A 25 -12.57 -8.69 -8.34
C ASP A 25 -13.75 -8.44 -9.27
N ARG A 26 -13.79 -7.25 -9.92
CA ARG A 26 -14.88 -6.90 -10.84
C ARG A 26 -14.96 -7.80 -12.08
N ARG A 27 -13.93 -8.60 -12.38
CA ARG A 27 -13.91 -9.57 -13.49
C ARG A 27 -14.34 -10.96 -13.05
N GLY A 28 -14.68 -11.13 -11.76
CA GLY A 28 -15.01 -12.42 -11.17
C GLY A 28 -13.79 -13.29 -10.84
N GLU A 29 -12.57 -12.74 -10.88
CA GLU A 29 -11.36 -13.46 -10.54
C GLU A 29 -11.06 -13.39 -9.04
N ILE A 30 -10.60 -14.51 -8.49
CA ILE A 30 -10.16 -14.58 -7.09
C ILE A 30 -8.75 -14.03 -6.98
N ARG A 31 -8.58 -12.98 -6.17
CA ARG A 31 -7.30 -12.32 -5.90
C ARG A 31 -7.15 -12.01 -4.42
N THR A 32 -5.93 -11.93 -3.94
CA THR A 32 -5.68 -11.42 -2.58
C THR A 32 -5.86 -9.90 -2.55
N ALA A 33 -6.22 -9.36 -1.38
CA ALA A 33 -6.31 -7.91 -1.19
C ALA A 33 -4.96 -7.23 -1.50
N LEU A 34 -3.84 -7.85 -1.09
CA LEU A 34 -2.50 -7.36 -1.41
C LEU A 34 -2.26 -7.27 -2.92
N ARG A 35 -2.68 -8.29 -3.68
CA ARG A 35 -2.52 -8.28 -5.14
C ARG A 35 -3.31 -7.14 -5.78
N LEU A 36 -4.54 -6.89 -5.32
CA LEU A 36 -5.34 -5.77 -5.81
C LEU A 36 -4.67 -4.42 -5.55
N MET A 37 -4.09 -4.24 -4.34
CA MET A 37 -3.31 -3.03 -4.03
C MET A 37 -2.06 -2.90 -4.92
N LEU A 38 -1.36 -4.00 -5.17
CA LEU A 38 -0.16 -4.00 -6.01
C LEU A 38 -0.47 -3.77 -7.48
N ASP A 39 -1.60 -4.27 -7.99
CA ASP A 39 -2.10 -3.95 -9.33
C ASP A 39 -2.32 -2.43 -9.46
N GLU A 40 -2.98 -1.80 -8.49
CA GLU A 40 -3.23 -0.35 -8.48
C GLU A 40 -1.93 0.47 -8.41
N VAL A 41 -0.99 0.06 -7.57
CA VAL A 41 0.34 0.68 -7.47
C VAL A 41 1.10 0.57 -8.80
N ALA A 42 1.07 -0.59 -9.44
CA ALA A 42 1.72 -0.83 -10.72
C ALA A 42 1.15 0.04 -11.85
N ASP A 43 -0.19 0.10 -11.92
CA ASP A 43 -0.90 0.89 -12.94
C ASP A 43 -0.72 2.40 -12.74
N SER A 44 -0.25 2.82 -11.54
CA SER A 44 0.13 4.21 -11.25
C SER A 44 1.58 4.55 -11.66
N GLY A 45 2.29 3.62 -12.31
CA GLY A 45 3.66 3.80 -12.79
C GLY A 45 4.75 3.61 -11.72
N ILE A 46 4.39 3.05 -10.56
CA ILE A 46 5.32 2.75 -9.48
C ILE A 46 5.96 1.38 -9.72
N THR A 47 7.29 1.31 -9.62
CA THR A 47 8.07 0.11 -9.96
C THR A 47 8.55 -0.67 -8.75
N ASP A 48 8.88 0.01 -7.66
CA ASP A 48 9.54 -0.56 -6.49
C ASP A 48 8.63 -0.42 -5.26
N VAL A 49 8.42 -1.52 -4.53
CA VAL A 49 7.50 -1.56 -3.39
C VAL A 49 8.20 -2.14 -2.16
N ALA A 50 8.26 -1.36 -1.09
CA ALA A 50 8.64 -1.85 0.23
C ALA A 50 7.39 -2.28 1.01
N VAL A 51 7.44 -3.44 1.63
CA VAL A 51 6.38 -3.93 2.52
C VAL A 51 6.94 -4.09 3.92
N ILE A 52 6.32 -3.39 4.88
CA ILE A 52 6.71 -3.46 6.28
C ILE A 52 5.87 -4.52 6.95
N VAL A 53 6.50 -5.62 7.37
CA VAL A 53 5.82 -6.77 7.96
C VAL A 53 6.35 -7.05 9.37
N ARG A 54 5.68 -7.93 10.08
CA ARG A 54 6.22 -8.51 11.31
C ARG A 54 7.34 -9.51 10.97
N PRO A 55 8.25 -9.76 11.92
CA PRO A 55 9.26 -10.80 11.76
C PRO A 55 8.64 -12.14 11.35
N GLY A 56 9.22 -12.77 10.33
CA GLY A 56 8.80 -14.07 9.84
C GLY A 56 7.51 -14.08 8.98
N GLN A 57 6.94 -12.91 8.62
CA GLN A 57 5.71 -12.85 7.82
C GLN A 57 5.96 -12.61 6.31
N GLN A 58 7.18 -12.67 5.84
CA GLN A 58 7.52 -12.37 4.43
C GLN A 58 6.90 -13.37 3.45
N GLU A 59 7.03 -14.67 3.71
CA GLU A 59 6.56 -15.73 2.79
C GLU A 59 5.07 -15.68 2.46
N PRO A 60 4.15 -15.50 3.43
CA PRO A 60 2.74 -15.33 3.12
C PRO A 60 2.47 -14.14 2.20
N TYR A 61 3.20 -13.03 2.37
CA TYR A 61 3.05 -11.83 1.53
C TYR A 61 3.61 -12.06 0.12
N LEU A 62 4.75 -12.76 -0.03
CA LEU A 62 5.28 -13.13 -1.34
C LEU A 62 4.28 -13.99 -2.11
N THR A 63 3.70 -14.98 -1.45
CA THR A 63 2.66 -15.84 -2.06
C THR A 63 1.44 -15.03 -2.46
N ALA A 64 0.96 -14.15 -1.57
CA ALA A 64 -0.22 -13.30 -1.82
C ALA A 64 -0.01 -12.28 -2.94
N ALA A 65 1.21 -11.80 -3.13
CA ALA A 65 1.56 -10.83 -4.17
C ALA A 65 1.47 -11.40 -5.59
N GLY A 66 1.59 -12.71 -5.75
CA GLY A 66 1.52 -13.37 -7.06
C GLY A 66 2.58 -12.81 -8.03
N PRO A 67 2.17 -12.30 -9.21
CA PRO A 67 3.12 -11.82 -10.22
C PRO A 67 3.94 -10.61 -9.79
N HIS A 68 3.55 -9.91 -8.72
CA HIS A 68 4.27 -8.75 -8.21
C HIS A 68 5.38 -9.10 -7.21
N ALA A 69 5.53 -10.38 -6.82
CA ALA A 69 6.47 -10.82 -5.79
C ALA A 69 7.92 -10.34 -6.03
N SER A 70 8.38 -10.34 -7.28
CA SER A 70 9.74 -9.91 -7.65
C SER A 70 10.01 -8.41 -7.48
N ARG A 71 8.97 -7.60 -7.26
CA ARG A 71 9.05 -6.13 -7.07
C ARG A 71 9.06 -5.75 -5.59
N LEU A 72 8.89 -6.70 -4.69
CA LEU A 72 8.76 -6.46 -3.27
C LEU A 72 10.10 -6.53 -2.55
N VAL A 73 10.33 -5.55 -1.70
CA VAL A 73 11.40 -5.55 -0.70
C VAL A 73 10.75 -5.53 0.68
N PHE A 74 11.20 -6.37 1.59
CA PHE A 74 10.61 -6.47 2.93
C PHE A 74 11.49 -5.83 3.98
N PHE A 75 10.84 -5.12 4.91
CA PHE A 75 11.43 -4.61 6.13
C PHE A 75 10.62 -5.09 7.33
N GLU A 76 11.28 -5.39 8.43
CA GLU A 76 10.61 -5.90 9.62
C GLU A 76 10.41 -4.81 10.67
N GLN A 77 9.21 -4.79 11.24
CA GLN A 77 8.91 -4.04 12.45
C GLN A 77 8.66 -5.03 13.59
N SER A 78 9.66 -5.22 14.45
CA SER A 78 9.60 -6.18 15.55
C SER A 78 8.70 -5.73 16.70
N LYS A 79 8.53 -4.41 16.88
CA LYS A 79 7.67 -3.82 17.93
C LYS A 79 6.66 -2.89 17.28
N PRO A 80 5.36 -3.02 17.59
CA PRO A 80 4.30 -2.18 17.00
C PRO A 80 4.30 -0.78 17.63
N ARG A 81 5.21 0.09 17.18
CA ARG A 81 5.34 1.47 17.66
C ARG A 81 4.52 2.48 16.85
N GLY A 82 3.55 2.01 16.09
CA GLY A 82 2.72 2.82 15.22
C GLY A 82 3.23 2.89 13.78
N TYR A 83 2.42 3.50 12.91
CA TYR A 83 2.70 3.52 11.46
C TYR A 83 3.90 4.41 11.11
N GLY A 84 4.17 5.47 11.86
CA GLY A 84 5.34 6.31 11.64
C GLY A 84 6.67 5.56 11.81
N ASP A 85 6.78 4.71 12.86
CA ASP A 85 7.93 3.83 13.02
C ASP A 85 8.01 2.81 11.89
N ALA A 86 6.86 2.28 11.42
CA ALA A 86 6.83 1.38 10.28
C ALA A 86 7.40 2.05 9.01
N ILE A 87 6.99 3.27 8.69
CA ILE A 87 7.52 4.01 7.54
C ILE A 87 9.04 4.25 7.70
N LEU A 88 9.51 4.56 8.90
CA LEU A 88 10.94 4.75 9.17
C LEU A 88 11.78 3.50 8.87
N ARG A 89 11.22 2.28 8.94
CA ARG A 89 11.91 1.06 8.54
C ARG A 89 12.27 1.04 7.06
N ALA A 90 11.50 1.71 6.22
CA ALA A 90 11.78 1.86 4.79
C ALA A 90 12.72 3.02 4.45
N ARG A 91 13.31 3.71 5.43
CA ARG A 91 14.14 4.90 5.21
C ARG A 91 15.27 4.67 4.19
N GLU A 92 15.98 3.56 4.29
CA GLU A 92 17.07 3.23 3.38
C GLU A 92 16.58 2.95 1.96
N PHE A 93 15.42 2.31 1.83
CA PHE A 93 14.77 2.06 0.55
C PHE A 93 14.29 3.36 -0.10
N VAL A 94 13.63 4.21 0.66
CA VAL A 94 13.08 5.49 0.15
C VAL A 94 14.20 6.49 -0.16
N GLY A 95 15.19 6.60 0.71
CA GLY A 95 16.22 7.64 0.61
C GLY A 95 15.62 9.04 0.73
N ASN A 96 15.93 9.90 -0.25
CA ASN A 96 15.38 11.25 -0.36
C ASN A 96 14.30 11.39 -1.46
N GLU A 97 13.77 10.26 -1.94
CA GLU A 97 12.77 10.27 -2.99
C GLU A 97 11.35 10.39 -2.43
N SER A 98 10.47 10.98 -3.22
CA SER A 98 9.04 10.95 -2.95
C SER A 98 8.49 9.54 -3.18
N PHE A 99 7.55 9.13 -2.34
CA PHE A 99 6.96 7.79 -2.40
C PHE A 99 5.47 7.82 -2.09
N LEU A 100 4.75 6.82 -2.58
CA LEU A 100 3.37 6.56 -2.22
C LEU A 100 3.32 5.70 -0.95
N HIS A 101 2.57 6.12 0.06
CA HIS A 101 2.30 5.31 1.25
C HIS A 101 0.89 4.73 1.20
N LEU A 102 0.78 3.43 1.46
CA LEU A 102 -0.49 2.73 1.60
C LEU A 102 -0.52 1.97 2.94
N VAL A 103 -1.70 1.94 3.53
CA VAL A 103 -1.98 1.06 4.67
C VAL A 103 -2.59 -0.24 4.15
N SER A 104 -2.20 -1.37 4.71
CA SER A 104 -2.55 -2.69 4.19
C SER A 104 -3.96 -3.15 4.53
N ASP A 105 -4.67 -2.43 5.38
CA ASP A 105 -6.02 -2.74 5.85
C ASP A 105 -7.12 -1.97 5.10
N HIS A 106 -6.78 -1.28 4.02
CA HIS A 106 -7.72 -0.55 3.18
C HIS A 106 -7.67 -1.05 1.74
N LEU A 107 -8.84 -1.11 1.10
CA LEU A 107 -8.97 -1.23 -0.34
C LEU A 107 -9.44 0.11 -0.91
N TYR A 108 -8.84 0.51 -2.00
CA TYR A 108 -9.09 1.80 -2.63
C TYR A 108 -10.02 1.60 -3.82
N LEU A 109 -11.17 2.27 -3.79
CA LEU A 109 -12.20 2.17 -4.84
C LEU A 109 -12.45 3.55 -5.44
N SER A 110 -12.07 3.71 -6.70
CA SER A 110 -12.41 4.91 -7.47
C SER A 110 -13.79 4.79 -8.12
N ARG A 111 -14.53 5.90 -8.13
CA ARG A 111 -15.80 6.04 -8.89
C ARG A 111 -15.58 6.63 -10.28
N THR A 112 -14.32 6.86 -10.66
CA THR A 112 -13.92 7.36 -11.98
C THR A 112 -13.14 6.28 -12.72
N ASP A 113 -12.79 6.54 -13.97
CA ASP A 113 -11.94 5.65 -14.78
C ASP A 113 -10.46 5.66 -14.33
N ARG A 114 -10.11 6.57 -13.41
CA ARG A 114 -8.75 6.71 -12.88
C ARG A 114 -8.66 6.07 -11.51
N LEU A 115 -7.61 5.30 -11.26
CA LEU A 115 -7.34 4.68 -9.97
C LEU A 115 -7.05 5.71 -8.87
N CYS A 116 -7.34 5.39 -7.61
CA CYS A 116 -7.08 6.29 -6.48
C CYS A 116 -5.59 6.65 -6.36
N ALA A 117 -4.70 5.66 -6.52
CA ALA A 117 -3.26 5.89 -6.48
C ALA A 117 -2.77 6.80 -7.62
N GLN A 118 -3.32 6.66 -8.83
CA GLN A 118 -3.03 7.55 -9.95
C GLN A 118 -3.40 8.98 -9.64
N GLN A 119 -4.64 9.22 -9.16
CA GLN A 119 -5.12 10.55 -8.80
C GLN A 119 -4.23 11.20 -7.73
N LEU A 120 -3.81 10.41 -6.72
CA LEU A 120 -2.96 10.90 -5.65
C LEU A 120 -1.55 11.27 -6.14
N VAL A 121 -0.94 10.40 -6.95
CA VAL A 121 0.39 10.62 -7.54
C VAL A 121 0.39 11.85 -8.47
N GLU A 122 -0.65 12.03 -9.26
CA GLU A 122 -0.81 13.18 -10.14
C GLU A 122 -0.95 14.47 -9.35
N ALA A 123 -1.84 14.51 -8.34
CA ALA A 123 -2.02 15.68 -7.48
C ALA A 123 -0.74 16.05 -6.75
N ALA A 124 -0.02 15.07 -6.19
CA ALA A 124 1.26 15.33 -5.53
C ALA A 124 2.33 15.87 -6.51
N THR A 125 2.32 15.38 -7.74
CA THR A 125 3.26 15.82 -8.78
C THR A 125 2.93 17.23 -9.29
N GLU A 126 1.66 17.54 -9.50
CA GLU A 126 1.18 18.84 -9.96
C GLU A 126 1.43 19.94 -8.94
N HIS A 127 1.16 19.67 -7.67
CA HIS A 127 1.29 20.66 -6.60
C HIS A 127 2.65 20.65 -5.90
N GLU A 128 3.54 19.72 -6.26
CA GLU A 128 4.88 19.54 -5.65
C GLU A 128 4.87 19.49 -4.12
N CYS A 129 3.84 18.84 -3.54
CA CYS A 129 3.66 18.75 -2.09
C CYS A 129 3.20 17.35 -1.64
N SER A 130 3.18 17.12 -0.34
CA SER A 130 2.57 15.93 0.24
C SER A 130 1.05 16.02 0.16
N VAL A 131 0.41 14.96 -0.33
CA VAL A 131 -1.04 14.87 -0.50
C VAL A 131 -1.56 13.64 0.23
N SER A 132 -2.72 13.77 0.87
CA SER A 132 -3.43 12.66 1.51
C SER A 132 -4.79 12.46 0.88
N ALA A 133 -5.11 11.21 0.54
CA ALA A 133 -6.48 10.85 0.17
C ALA A 133 -7.35 10.83 1.43
N ILE A 134 -8.53 11.46 1.34
CA ILE A 134 -9.51 11.48 2.43
C ILE A 134 -10.86 11.02 1.91
N GLN A 135 -11.65 10.41 2.78
CA GLN A 135 -13.04 10.06 2.52
C GLN A 135 -13.95 10.79 3.49
N PRO A 136 -14.97 11.51 3.01
CA PRO A 136 -16.01 12.06 3.88
C PRO A 136 -16.76 10.92 4.60
N THR A 137 -16.87 11.01 5.90
CA THR A 137 -17.56 10.04 6.77
C THR A 137 -18.74 10.71 7.44
N ARG A 138 -19.84 10.00 7.66
CA ARG A 138 -20.96 10.50 8.45
C ARG A 138 -20.66 10.37 9.94
N GLU A 139 -21.20 11.27 10.77
CA GLU A 139 -20.97 11.26 12.22
C GLU A 139 -21.29 9.91 12.89
N ASN A 140 -22.32 9.20 12.41
CA ASN A 140 -22.72 7.90 12.93
C ASN A 140 -21.82 6.73 12.47
N GLU A 141 -20.85 6.98 11.62
CA GLU A 141 -19.88 5.99 11.13
C GLU A 141 -18.51 6.16 11.83
N VAL A 142 -18.36 7.18 12.67
CA VAL A 142 -17.17 7.40 13.50
C VAL A 142 -17.37 6.66 14.81
N ALA A 143 -16.67 5.54 14.98
CA ALA A 143 -16.67 4.75 16.20
C ALA A 143 -15.51 5.13 17.11
#